data_af00a0b61b6d459c77ba44645585c3cb
#
_entry.id   af00a0b61b6d459c77ba44645585c3cb
#
_cell.length_a   1.000
_cell.length_b   1.000
_cell.length_c   1.000
_cell.angle_alpha   90.00
_cell.angle_beta   90.00
_cell.angle_gamma   90.00
#
_symmetry.space_group_name_H-M   'P 1'
#
loop_
_entity.id
_entity.type
_entity.pdbx_description
1 polymer ?
#
loop_
_entity_poly.entity_id
_entity_poly.type
_entity_poly.pdbx_seq_one_letter_code
_entity_poly.pdbx_strand_id
1 'polypeptide(L)'
;MNQIQKMLGFEMFKIKYELCEIILCDVNDKLKKIGLTVMDGPFFSIMPFGKTGYHSLTAVTFTPHVTCKESLPRFDCQERSDGFCSPMQLGNCNDCPVKPESAWPYMSSLARKYMRDDLNFEFNHTLYSMKPILLASEIDDSRPTVIRQFSNEPTFVSVLSGKINTVYDLDNVLSNQ
;
A
#
# COMPACT_ATOMS: atom_id res chain seq x y z
N MET A 1 4.93 12.83 1.50
CA MET A 1 5.79 13.24 0.36
C MET A 1 5.25 14.53 -0.24
N ASN A 2 4.22 14.56 -1.07
CA ASN A 2 3.70 15.78 -1.70
C ASN A 2 3.33 16.93 -0.73
N GLN A 3 2.93 16.61 0.46
CA GLN A 3 2.68 17.60 1.52
C GLN A 3 3.93 18.43 1.85
N ILE A 4 5.08 17.76 2.05
CA ILE A 4 6.36 18.44 2.34
C ILE A 4 6.78 19.29 1.15
N GLN A 5 6.67 18.77 -0.07
CA GLN A 5 6.98 19.51 -1.29
C GLN A 5 6.10 20.76 -1.43
N LYS A 6 4.80 20.63 -1.16
CA LYS A 6 3.87 21.77 -1.14
C LYS A 6 4.26 22.82 -0.12
N MET A 7 4.62 22.41 1.11
CA MET A 7 5.04 23.32 2.17
C MET A 7 6.33 24.08 1.82
N LEU A 8 7.24 23.45 1.08
CA LEU A 8 8.51 24.03 0.66
C LEU A 8 8.44 24.73 -0.72
N GLY A 9 7.27 24.75 -1.37
CA GLY A 9 7.08 25.37 -2.69
C GLY A 9 7.71 24.59 -3.84
N PHE A 10 8.01 23.30 -3.65
CA PHE A 10 8.55 22.43 -4.70
C PHE A 10 7.46 21.77 -5.55
N GLU A 11 7.84 21.36 -6.75
CA GLU A 11 6.96 20.60 -7.63
C GLU A 11 6.58 19.26 -7.01
N MET A 12 5.27 18.98 -6.94
CA MET A 12 4.75 17.73 -6.43
C MET A 12 4.85 16.59 -7.45
N PHE A 13 4.97 15.35 -6.98
CA PHE A 13 4.86 14.18 -7.85
C PHE A 13 3.42 14.01 -8.35
N LYS A 14 3.29 13.59 -9.61
CA LYS A 14 2.01 13.14 -10.18
C LYS A 14 1.75 11.71 -9.72
N ILE A 15 1.04 11.57 -8.61
CA ILE A 15 0.74 10.29 -7.96
C ILE A 15 -0.75 10.16 -7.70
N LYS A 16 -1.22 8.92 -7.65
CA LYS A 16 -2.49 8.56 -7.03
C LYS A 16 -2.24 7.99 -5.64
N TYR A 17 -3.21 8.11 -4.78
CA TYR A 17 -3.22 7.51 -3.45
C TYR A 17 -4.27 6.43 -3.39
N GLU A 18 -3.91 5.28 -2.86
CA GLU A 18 -4.82 4.17 -2.59
C GLU A 18 -4.84 3.88 -1.09
N LEU A 19 -6.02 3.86 -0.48
CA LEU A 19 -6.18 3.28 0.84
C LEU A 19 -6.30 1.77 0.65
N CYS A 20 -5.24 1.06 1.02
CA CYS A 20 -5.13 -0.38 0.86
C CYS A 20 -5.33 -1.10 2.19
N GLU A 21 -5.96 -2.28 2.11
CA GLU A 21 -6.11 -3.22 3.20
C GLU A 21 -5.18 -4.42 3.01
N ILE A 22 -4.56 -4.88 4.10
CA ILE A 22 -3.91 -6.19 4.21
C ILE A 22 -4.63 -6.93 5.31
N ILE A 23 -5.24 -8.08 5.00
CA ILE A 23 -5.89 -8.92 5.99
C ILE A 23 -4.86 -9.87 6.57
N LEU A 24 -4.79 -9.95 7.90
CA LEU A 24 -3.96 -10.92 8.60
C LEU A 24 -4.81 -12.10 9.03
N CYS A 25 -4.31 -13.30 8.72
CA CYS A 25 -4.99 -14.56 8.91
C CYS A 25 -4.20 -15.49 9.81
N ASP A 26 -4.90 -16.21 10.65
CA ASP A 26 -4.42 -17.45 11.24
C ASP A 26 -4.49 -18.55 10.20
N VAL A 27 -3.50 -19.43 10.16
CA VAL A 27 -3.43 -20.52 9.18
C VAL A 27 -3.13 -21.85 9.83
N ASN A 28 -3.60 -22.93 9.23
CA ASN A 28 -3.28 -24.27 9.69
C ASN A 28 -1.82 -24.67 9.39
N ASP A 29 -1.33 -25.76 9.98
CA ASP A 29 0.06 -26.19 9.87
C ASP A 29 0.49 -26.49 8.43
N LYS A 30 -0.44 -26.89 7.57
CA LYS A 30 -0.15 -27.16 6.15
C LYS A 30 0.21 -25.90 5.38
N LEU A 31 -0.40 -24.77 5.73
CA LEU A 31 -0.18 -23.47 5.07
C LEU A 31 0.95 -22.64 5.71
N LYS A 32 1.35 -22.96 6.93
CA LYS A 32 2.22 -22.14 7.80
C LYS A 32 3.56 -21.72 7.19
N LYS A 33 4.12 -22.52 6.27
CA LYS A 33 5.41 -22.24 5.61
C LYS A 33 5.27 -22.04 4.11
N ILE A 34 4.04 -21.88 3.63
CA ILE A 34 3.73 -21.77 2.21
C ILE A 34 3.30 -20.34 1.91
N GLY A 35 3.95 -19.70 0.94
CA GLY A 35 3.42 -18.54 0.25
C GLY A 35 2.73 -19.01 -1.03
N LEU A 36 1.47 -18.61 -1.22
CA LEU A 36 0.67 -18.96 -2.38
C LEU A 36 0.22 -17.70 -3.09
N THR A 37 0.43 -17.65 -4.40
CA THR A 37 -0.09 -16.60 -5.28
C THR A 37 -0.81 -17.23 -6.46
N VAL A 38 -2.04 -16.82 -6.72
CA VAL A 38 -2.80 -17.21 -7.90
C VAL A 38 -2.72 -16.06 -8.90
N MET A 39 -2.26 -16.36 -10.12
CA MET A 39 -2.02 -15.43 -11.22
C MET A 39 -2.91 -15.80 -12.42
N ASP A 40 -2.96 -14.90 -13.42
CA ASP A 40 -3.72 -15.09 -14.66
C ASP A 40 -5.23 -15.29 -14.47
N GLY A 41 -5.83 -14.45 -13.62
CA GLY A 41 -7.26 -14.48 -13.33
C GLY A 41 -7.58 -13.70 -12.06
N PRO A 42 -8.17 -14.35 -11.06
CA PRO A 42 -8.44 -13.69 -9.79
C PRO A 42 -7.16 -13.57 -8.97
N PHE A 43 -6.37 -12.54 -9.23
CA PHE A 43 -5.11 -12.27 -8.53
C PHE A 43 -5.33 -12.12 -7.02
N PHE A 44 -4.91 -13.12 -6.26
CA PHE A 44 -4.78 -13.01 -4.81
C PHE A 44 -3.50 -13.67 -4.33
N SER A 45 -3.05 -13.28 -3.16
CA SER A 45 -1.90 -13.88 -2.49
C SER A 45 -2.21 -14.12 -1.03
N ILE A 46 -1.79 -15.29 -0.52
CA ILE A 46 -1.70 -15.59 0.90
C ILE A 46 -0.26 -15.93 1.23
N MET A 47 0.39 -15.10 2.06
CA MET A 47 1.84 -15.13 2.26
C MET A 47 2.19 -15.02 3.74
N PRO A 48 3.23 -15.72 4.23
CA PRO A 48 3.75 -15.48 5.58
C PRO A 48 4.05 -13.99 5.79
N PHE A 49 3.53 -13.42 6.88
CA PHE A 49 3.70 -12.00 7.21
C PHE A 49 4.87 -11.79 8.16
N GLY A 50 6.06 -11.75 7.59
CA GLY A 50 7.31 -11.63 8.35
C GLY A 50 7.48 -12.75 9.36
N LYS A 51 7.81 -12.40 10.62
CA LYS A 51 7.98 -13.33 11.75
C LYS A 51 6.79 -13.29 12.74
N THR A 52 5.66 -12.76 12.33
CA THR A 52 4.49 -12.58 13.22
C THR A 52 3.74 -13.88 13.53
N GLY A 53 3.90 -14.90 12.70
CA GLY A 53 3.11 -16.14 12.76
C GLY A 53 1.83 -16.07 11.91
N TYR A 54 1.40 -14.88 11.49
CA TYR A 54 0.25 -14.68 10.61
C TYR A 54 0.62 -14.82 9.14
N HIS A 55 -0.42 -14.96 8.32
CA HIS A 55 -0.33 -14.77 6.86
C HIS A 55 -1.10 -13.54 6.44
N SER A 56 -0.57 -12.80 5.48
CA SER A 56 -1.30 -11.73 4.81
C SER A 56 -2.13 -12.28 3.67
N LEU A 57 -3.41 -11.89 3.59
CA LEU A 57 -4.27 -12.12 2.44
C LEU A 57 -4.49 -10.78 1.73
N THR A 58 -4.21 -10.75 0.44
CA THR A 58 -4.43 -9.59 -0.44
C THR A 58 -5.01 -10.06 -1.78
N ALA A 59 -5.82 -9.21 -2.41
CA ALA A 59 -6.35 -9.46 -3.74
C ALA A 59 -6.37 -8.15 -4.53
N VAL A 60 -5.89 -8.16 -5.77
CA VAL A 60 -5.75 -6.96 -6.60
C VAL A 60 -7.06 -6.16 -6.67
N THR A 61 -8.19 -6.85 -6.81
CA THR A 61 -9.51 -6.22 -6.93
C THR A 61 -10.01 -5.59 -5.63
N PHE A 62 -9.66 -6.15 -4.47
CA PHE A 62 -10.28 -5.79 -3.19
C PHE A 62 -9.32 -5.10 -2.21
N THR A 63 -8.00 -5.21 -2.44
CA THR A 63 -7.00 -4.55 -1.59
C THR A 63 -7.13 -3.03 -1.57
N PRO A 64 -7.32 -2.32 -2.72
CA PRO A 64 -7.65 -0.90 -2.69
C PRO A 64 -9.14 -0.70 -2.36
N HIS A 65 -9.42 0.03 -1.27
CA HIS A 65 -10.79 0.43 -0.90
C HIS A 65 -11.22 1.72 -1.59
N VAL A 66 -10.35 2.70 -1.60
CA VAL A 66 -10.60 4.01 -2.21
C VAL A 66 -9.33 4.54 -2.85
N THR A 67 -9.52 5.31 -3.92
CA THR A 67 -8.42 5.90 -4.71
C THR A 67 -8.64 7.39 -4.87
N CYS A 68 -7.56 8.18 -4.78
CA CYS A 68 -7.55 9.61 -5.03
C CYS A 68 -6.42 9.95 -6.01
N LYS A 69 -6.73 10.76 -7.04
CA LYS A 69 -5.76 11.23 -8.06
C LYS A 69 -5.38 12.70 -7.91
N GLU A 70 -5.83 13.34 -6.84
CA GLU A 70 -5.44 14.72 -6.53
C GLU A 70 -4.00 14.80 -6.06
N SER A 71 -3.42 16.00 -6.12
CA SER A 71 -2.04 16.25 -5.68
C SER A 71 -1.77 15.96 -4.21
N LEU A 72 -2.82 16.03 -3.38
CA LEU A 72 -2.83 15.61 -1.98
C LEU A 72 -3.93 14.57 -1.78
N PRO A 73 -3.77 13.63 -0.83
CA PRO A 73 -4.74 12.56 -0.59
C PRO A 73 -6.02 13.13 0.03
N ARG A 74 -7.07 13.28 -0.79
CA ARG A 74 -8.39 13.70 -0.36
C ARG A 74 -9.36 12.54 -0.49
N PHE A 75 -10.05 12.21 0.59
CA PHE A 75 -11.02 11.12 0.69
C PHE A 75 -12.23 11.54 1.50
N ASP A 76 -13.41 11.06 1.15
CA ASP A 76 -14.67 11.39 1.84
C ASP A 76 -14.66 11.01 3.33
N CYS A 77 -13.88 10.00 3.71
CA CYS A 77 -13.73 9.64 5.12
C CYS A 77 -13.12 10.74 5.99
N GLN A 78 -12.33 11.65 5.40
CA GLN A 78 -11.69 12.75 6.14
C GLN A 78 -12.73 13.73 6.67
N GLU A 79 -13.78 14.03 5.91
CA GLU A 79 -14.86 14.93 6.34
C GLU A 79 -15.64 14.35 7.53
N ARG A 80 -15.73 13.01 7.60
CA ARG A 80 -16.43 12.29 8.67
C ARG A 80 -15.54 11.97 9.88
N SER A 81 -14.24 12.25 9.79
CA SER A 81 -13.25 11.85 10.80
C SER A 81 -13.12 12.82 11.96
N ASP A 82 -13.91 13.87 12.00
CA ASP A 82 -13.91 14.91 13.06
C ASP A 82 -12.49 15.47 13.35
N GLY A 83 -11.76 15.80 12.27
CA GLY A 83 -10.42 16.35 12.36
C GLY A 83 -9.29 15.35 12.59
N PHE A 84 -9.61 14.05 12.75
CA PHE A 84 -8.58 12.99 12.91
C PHE A 84 -7.62 12.90 11.72
N CYS A 85 -8.13 13.16 10.52
CA CYS A 85 -7.39 13.03 9.28
C CYS A 85 -7.71 14.18 8.31
N SER A 86 -6.72 14.68 7.60
CA SER A 86 -6.90 15.70 6.56
C SER A 86 -5.92 15.47 5.40
N PRO A 87 -6.13 16.09 4.21
CA PRO A 87 -5.19 15.99 3.10
C PRO A 87 -3.78 16.50 3.42
N MET A 88 -3.68 17.44 4.38
CA MET A 88 -2.40 18.00 4.84
C MET A 88 -1.78 17.23 6.00
N GLN A 89 -2.57 16.44 6.73
CA GLN A 89 -2.11 15.65 7.86
C GLN A 89 -2.89 14.34 7.92
N LEU A 90 -2.34 13.31 7.30
CA LEU A 90 -2.95 11.96 7.33
C LEU A 90 -2.85 11.38 8.74
N GLY A 91 -3.98 10.93 9.27
CA GLY A 91 -4.05 10.08 10.44
C GLY A 91 -3.68 8.62 10.12
N ASN A 92 -3.40 7.84 11.15
CA ASN A 92 -3.21 6.40 11.00
C ASN A 92 -4.56 5.72 10.72
N CYS A 93 -4.73 5.15 9.52
CA CYS A 93 -5.99 4.51 9.13
C CYS A 93 -6.39 3.33 10.03
N ASN A 94 -5.44 2.70 10.73
CA ASN A 94 -5.74 1.60 11.65
C ASN A 94 -6.49 2.08 12.90
N ASP A 95 -6.25 3.32 13.32
CA ASP A 95 -6.85 3.95 14.50
C ASP A 95 -8.03 4.86 14.13
N CYS A 96 -8.33 4.99 12.83
CA CYS A 96 -9.35 5.90 12.33
C CYS A 96 -10.76 5.46 12.74
N PRO A 97 -11.58 6.35 13.34
CA PRO A 97 -12.94 6.02 13.77
C PRO A 97 -13.89 5.73 12.59
N VAL A 98 -13.52 6.15 11.39
CA VAL A 98 -14.32 5.99 10.15
C VAL A 98 -13.57 5.17 9.09
N LYS A 99 -12.67 4.29 9.51
CA LYS A 99 -12.01 3.34 8.59
C LYS A 99 -13.05 2.48 7.87
N PRO A 100 -12.77 2.05 6.63
CA PRO A 100 -13.70 1.20 5.89
C PRO A 100 -13.88 -0.16 6.59
N GLU A 101 -15.01 -0.80 6.32
CA GLU A 101 -15.21 -2.20 6.67
C GLU A 101 -14.22 -3.08 5.90
N SER A 102 -13.80 -4.17 6.53
CA SER A 102 -12.86 -5.11 5.91
C SER A 102 -13.48 -5.79 4.68
N ALA A 103 -12.70 -5.93 3.63
CA ALA A 103 -13.03 -6.73 2.45
C ALA A 103 -12.85 -8.24 2.68
N TRP A 104 -12.69 -8.68 3.93
CA TRP A 104 -12.55 -10.10 4.29
C TRP A 104 -13.57 -11.03 3.62
N PRO A 105 -14.90 -10.73 3.62
CA PRO A 105 -15.87 -11.64 3.00
C PRO A 105 -15.57 -11.91 1.53
N TYR A 106 -15.13 -10.90 0.80
CA TYR A 106 -14.83 -10.98 -0.63
C TYR A 106 -13.48 -11.66 -0.88
N MET A 107 -12.41 -11.24 -0.19
CA MET A 107 -11.07 -11.80 -0.37
C MET A 107 -11.01 -13.26 0.08
N SER A 108 -11.65 -13.61 1.21
CA SER A 108 -11.68 -14.99 1.69
C SER A 108 -12.49 -15.92 0.78
N SER A 109 -13.62 -15.44 0.28
CA SER A 109 -14.42 -16.20 -0.69
C SER A 109 -13.66 -16.45 -1.98
N LEU A 110 -12.96 -15.42 -2.49
CA LEU A 110 -12.11 -15.55 -3.67
C LEU A 110 -10.99 -16.58 -3.44
N ALA A 111 -10.26 -16.47 -2.34
CA ALA A 111 -9.15 -17.39 -2.03
C ALA A 111 -9.64 -18.83 -1.88
N ARG A 112 -10.71 -19.06 -1.12
CA ARG A 112 -11.28 -20.42 -0.92
C ARG A 112 -11.73 -21.08 -2.22
N LYS A 113 -12.18 -20.30 -3.21
CA LYS A 113 -12.60 -20.85 -4.51
C LYS A 113 -11.45 -21.54 -5.28
N TYR A 114 -10.20 -21.11 -5.05
CA TYR A 114 -9.04 -21.61 -5.79
C TYR A 114 -8.04 -22.37 -4.93
N MET A 115 -8.24 -22.38 -3.61
CA MET A 115 -7.42 -23.17 -2.70
C MET A 115 -8.03 -24.54 -2.46
N ARG A 116 -7.19 -25.49 -2.09
CA ARG A 116 -7.63 -26.80 -1.65
C ARG A 116 -8.29 -26.70 -0.27
N ASP A 117 -9.28 -27.53 -0.01
CA ASP A 117 -10.06 -27.54 1.24
C ASP A 117 -9.20 -27.83 2.49
N ASP A 118 -8.03 -28.48 2.31
CA ASP A 118 -7.12 -28.79 3.41
C ASP A 118 -6.16 -27.65 3.78
N LEU A 119 -6.16 -26.56 3.02
CA LEU A 119 -5.40 -25.32 3.30
C LEU A 119 -6.32 -24.28 3.94
N ASN A 120 -6.43 -24.34 5.27
CA ASN A 120 -7.35 -23.48 6.03
C ASN A 120 -6.70 -22.22 6.55
N PHE A 121 -7.47 -21.13 6.49
CA PHE A 121 -7.13 -19.84 7.02
C PHE A 121 -8.37 -19.14 7.57
N GLU A 122 -8.19 -18.36 8.63
CA GLU A 122 -9.25 -17.63 9.32
C GLU A 122 -8.87 -16.18 9.56
N PHE A 123 -9.87 -15.32 9.61
CA PHE A 123 -9.67 -13.91 9.89
C PHE A 123 -9.08 -13.69 11.29
N ASN A 124 -8.04 -12.90 11.40
CA ASN A 124 -7.55 -12.42 12.67
C ASN A 124 -7.81 -10.91 12.80
N HIS A 125 -7.13 -10.10 12.02
CA HIS A 125 -7.35 -8.65 11.95
C HIS A 125 -6.92 -8.08 10.62
N THR A 126 -7.12 -6.78 10.44
CA THR A 126 -6.76 -6.07 9.21
C THR A 126 -5.85 -4.89 9.49
N LEU A 127 -4.96 -4.60 8.55
CA LEU A 127 -4.10 -3.43 8.54
C LEU A 127 -4.44 -2.56 7.33
N TYR A 128 -4.56 -1.26 7.57
CA TYR A 128 -4.77 -0.27 6.51
C TYR A 128 -3.54 0.59 6.32
N SER A 129 -3.21 0.88 5.08
CA SER A 129 -2.09 1.73 4.72
C SER A 129 -2.40 2.58 3.50
N MET A 130 -1.89 3.80 3.50
CA MET A 130 -1.95 4.69 2.35
C MET A 130 -0.79 4.40 1.41
N LYS A 131 -1.10 4.00 0.17
CA LYS A 131 -0.12 3.65 -0.85
C LYS A 131 -0.08 4.73 -1.94
N PRO A 132 1.03 5.48 -2.08
CA PRO A 132 1.24 6.36 -3.20
C PRO A 132 1.75 5.57 -4.42
N ILE A 133 1.20 5.85 -5.60
CA ILE A 133 1.57 5.21 -6.86
C ILE A 133 1.73 6.29 -7.92
N LEU A 134 2.81 6.24 -8.73
CA LEU A 134 2.95 7.15 -9.87
C LEU A 134 1.79 6.97 -10.86
N LEU A 135 1.20 8.09 -11.32
CA LEU A 135 0.14 8.04 -12.33
C LEU A 135 0.62 7.42 -13.65
N ALA A 136 1.88 7.62 -14.01
CA ALA A 136 2.47 6.99 -15.21
C ALA A 136 2.44 5.45 -15.14
N SER A 137 2.55 4.87 -13.94
CA SER A 137 2.52 3.41 -13.74
C SER A 137 1.15 2.77 -13.98
N GLU A 138 0.09 3.55 -14.17
CA GLU A 138 -1.23 3.02 -14.55
C GLU A 138 -1.26 2.52 -16.00
N ILE A 139 -0.32 2.98 -16.84
CA ILE A 139 -0.28 2.64 -18.27
C ILE A 139 0.48 1.32 -18.49
N ASP A 140 1.58 1.11 -17.78
CA ASP A 140 2.52 0.02 -18.05
C ASP A 140 2.88 -0.85 -16.83
N ASP A 141 2.30 -0.56 -15.65
CA ASP A 141 2.62 -1.20 -14.35
C ASP A 141 4.13 -1.20 -13.99
N SER A 142 4.90 -0.28 -14.57
CA SER A 142 6.36 -0.25 -14.46
C SER A 142 6.87 0.00 -13.05
N ARG A 143 6.18 0.82 -12.27
CA ARG A 143 6.51 1.22 -10.88
C ARG A 143 7.99 1.59 -10.69
N PRO A 144 8.52 2.57 -11.45
CA PRO A 144 9.90 2.98 -11.30
C PRO A 144 10.12 3.65 -9.93
N THR A 145 11.33 3.53 -9.40
CA THR A 145 11.78 4.41 -8.32
C THR A 145 12.12 5.76 -8.92
N VAL A 146 11.54 6.83 -8.37
CA VAL A 146 11.81 8.20 -8.82
C VAL A 146 12.56 8.95 -7.72
N ILE A 147 13.73 9.46 -8.07
CA ILE A 147 14.59 10.27 -7.21
C ILE A 147 14.64 11.66 -7.79
N ARG A 148 14.29 12.68 -7.01
CA ARG A 148 14.36 14.10 -7.43
C ARG A 148 15.11 14.89 -6.38
N GLN A 149 16.16 15.58 -6.81
CA GLN A 149 16.82 16.60 -6.02
C GLN A 149 16.19 17.97 -6.33
N PHE A 150 15.71 18.64 -5.30
CA PHE A 150 15.01 19.93 -5.41
C PHE A 150 15.88 21.11 -5.00
N SER A 151 16.88 20.88 -4.15
CA SER A 151 17.77 21.90 -3.63
C SER A 151 19.16 21.31 -3.38
N ASN A 152 20.20 22.13 -3.49
CA ASN A 152 21.57 21.79 -3.15
C ASN A 152 21.98 22.35 -1.78
N GLU A 153 21.43 23.50 -1.38
CA GLU A 153 21.79 24.20 -0.14
C GLU A 153 20.51 24.75 0.54
N PRO A 154 20.01 24.07 1.59
CA PRO A 154 20.38 22.72 2.02
C PRO A 154 19.99 21.66 0.98
N THR A 155 20.73 20.56 0.95
CA THR A 155 20.38 19.44 0.06
C THR A 155 19.01 18.86 0.43
N PHE A 156 18.08 18.84 -0.54
CA PHE A 156 16.78 18.22 -0.40
C PHE A 156 16.52 17.24 -1.53
N VAL A 157 16.47 15.95 -1.20
CA VAL A 157 16.18 14.86 -2.13
C VAL A 157 14.89 14.18 -1.72
N SER A 158 14.00 13.97 -2.66
CA SER A 158 12.75 13.22 -2.43
C SER A 158 12.76 11.93 -3.25
N VAL A 159 12.44 10.82 -2.59
CA VAL A 159 12.44 9.48 -3.20
C VAL A 159 11.05 8.89 -3.14
N LEU A 160 10.50 8.50 -4.29
CA LEU A 160 9.31 7.67 -4.39
C LEU A 160 9.75 6.27 -4.83
N SER A 161 9.79 5.35 -3.88
CA SER A 161 10.19 3.96 -4.12
C SER A 161 9.16 3.22 -4.97
N GLY A 162 9.63 2.48 -5.97
CA GLY A 162 8.81 1.64 -6.84
C GLY A 162 8.87 0.16 -6.49
N LYS A 163 10.05 -0.45 -6.59
CA LYS A 163 10.28 -1.90 -6.39
C LYS A 163 11.50 -2.15 -5.53
N ILE A 164 11.55 -3.30 -4.87
CA ILE A 164 12.66 -3.69 -3.99
C ILE A 164 14.00 -3.81 -4.73
N ASN A 165 14.00 -4.15 -6.01
CA ASN A 165 15.23 -4.28 -6.80
C ASN A 165 15.90 -2.93 -7.11
N THR A 166 15.24 -1.81 -6.82
CA THR A 166 15.78 -0.44 -6.99
C THR A 166 16.17 0.20 -5.66
N VAL A 167 16.35 -0.60 -4.61
CA VAL A 167 16.67 -0.11 -3.26
C VAL A 167 18.02 0.64 -3.19
N TYR A 168 18.98 0.29 -4.05
CA TYR A 168 20.30 0.91 -4.12
C TYR A 168 20.40 2.08 -5.11
N ASP A 169 19.34 2.43 -5.84
CA ASP A 169 19.39 3.54 -6.82
C ASP A 169 19.74 4.88 -6.16
N LEU A 170 19.41 5.05 -4.89
CA LEU A 170 19.74 6.24 -4.12
C LEU A 170 21.23 6.41 -3.86
N ASP A 171 22.00 5.33 -3.80
CA ASP A 171 23.43 5.36 -3.51
C ASP A 171 24.20 6.19 -4.55
N ASN A 172 23.77 6.13 -5.82
CA ASN A 172 24.35 6.93 -6.90
C ASN A 172 24.17 8.44 -6.71
N VAL A 173 23.08 8.85 -6.04
CA VAL A 173 22.80 10.27 -5.76
C VAL A 173 23.59 10.74 -4.54
N LEU A 174 23.70 9.90 -3.51
CA LEU A 174 24.41 10.24 -2.26
C LEU A 174 25.91 10.21 -2.42
N SER A 175 26.46 9.32 -3.28
CA SER A 175 27.91 9.19 -3.51
C SER A 175 28.49 10.35 -4.34
N ASN A 176 27.66 11.14 -5.02
CA ASN A 176 28.07 12.28 -5.86
C ASN A 176 27.95 13.63 -5.15
N GLN A 177 27.72 13.63 -3.82
CA GLN A 177 27.68 14.81 -2.97
C GLN A 177 28.91 14.89 -2.08
#